data_3f6fabd6a5f24b3b4b05b19a8e9307cb
#
_entry.id   3f6fabd6a5f24b3b4b05b19a8e9307cb
#
_cell.length_a   1.000
_cell.length_b   1.000
_cell.length_c   1.000
_cell.angle_alpha   90.00
_cell.angle_beta   90.00
_cell.angle_gamma   90.00
#
_symmetry.space_group_name_H-M   'P 1'
#
loop_
_entity.id
_entity.type
_entity.pdbx_description
1 polymer ?
#
loop_
_entity_poly.entity_id
_entity_poly.type
_entity_poly.pdbx_seq_one_letter_code
_entity_poly.pdbx_strand_id
1 'polypeptide(L)'
;GLFNDNKKDIHEIIIETHEPALRIISNKKDLNNSSDRDHSLEYMVSAALIFKEITSDTYSDNFHGIDEVNALRKKIKVIENKEFTKNYYEISKRHISNEIYFKYKDGSLSIKEKVETPIGHPNRRNEAVPFLKEKFVKNAFPYLKEEEANNLWENILQIDIQSEFEELLNILNND
;
A
#
# COMPACT_ATOMS: atom_id res chain seq x y z
N GLY A 1 -4.93 -8.49 -16.27
CA GLY A 1 -3.79 -7.54 -16.39
C GLY A 1 -2.50 -8.31 -16.66
N LEU A 2 -1.44 -7.64 -17.08
CA LEU A 2 -0.15 -8.22 -17.50
C LEU A 2 0.41 -9.31 -16.57
N PHE A 3 0.21 -9.16 -15.27
CA PHE A 3 0.68 -10.17 -14.31
C PHE A 3 -0.06 -11.50 -14.44
N ASN A 4 -1.40 -11.48 -14.58
CA ASN A 4 -2.17 -12.70 -14.65
C ASN A 4 -1.99 -13.43 -15.98
N ASP A 5 -1.92 -12.69 -17.08
CA ASP A 5 -1.83 -13.24 -18.42
C ASP A 5 -0.50 -13.95 -18.68
N ASN A 6 0.57 -13.50 -18.01
CA ASN A 6 1.94 -13.97 -18.23
C ASN A 6 2.61 -14.56 -16.97
N LYS A 7 1.84 -14.87 -15.91
CA LYS A 7 2.35 -15.31 -14.60
C LYS A 7 3.37 -16.47 -14.68
N LYS A 8 3.15 -17.41 -15.60
CA LYS A 8 4.00 -18.61 -15.75
C LYS A 8 5.35 -18.29 -16.37
N ASP A 9 5.45 -17.23 -17.15
CA ASP A 9 6.66 -16.85 -17.90
C ASP A 9 7.50 -15.81 -17.17
N ILE A 10 7.00 -15.25 -16.06
CA ILE A 10 7.74 -14.30 -15.24
C ILE A 10 8.90 -15.02 -14.54
N HIS A 11 10.12 -14.60 -14.89
CA HIS A 11 11.34 -15.04 -14.25
C HIS A 11 11.65 -14.24 -12.99
N GLU A 12 11.60 -12.91 -13.08
CA GLU A 12 11.90 -11.98 -12.01
C GLU A 12 10.96 -10.76 -12.08
N ILE A 13 10.60 -10.22 -10.93
CA ILE A 13 9.88 -8.96 -10.79
C ILE A 13 10.88 -7.94 -10.25
N ILE A 14 11.04 -6.81 -10.94
CA ILE A 14 11.98 -5.78 -10.54
C ILE A 14 11.21 -4.57 -10.04
N ILE A 15 11.58 -4.10 -8.85
CA ILE A 15 11.06 -2.87 -8.25
C ILE A 15 12.22 -1.90 -8.11
N GLU A 16 12.12 -0.77 -8.80
CA GLU A 16 13.01 0.36 -8.58
C GLU A 16 12.38 1.32 -7.57
N THR A 17 13.14 1.69 -6.53
CA THR A 17 12.66 2.57 -5.46
C THR A 17 13.78 3.46 -4.92
N HIS A 18 13.46 4.31 -3.94
CA HIS A 18 14.43 5.18 -3.27
C HIS A 18 15.18 4.45 -2.13
N GLU A 19 16.36 4.93 -1.75
CA GLU A 19 17.22 4.31 -0.72
C GLU A 19 16.50 4.06 0.61
N PRO A 20 15.73 5.00 1.20
CA PRO A 20 15.02 4.74 2.45
C PRO A 20 14.08 3.53 2.40
N ALA A 21 13.38 3.29 1.30
CA ALA A 21 12.53 2.11 1.17
C ALA A 21 13.36 0.81 1.18
N LEU A 22 14.47 0.79 0.45
CA LEU A 22 15.40 -0.35 0.48
C LEU A 22 15.88 -0.67 1.89
N ARG A 23 16.26 0.35 2.64
CA ARG A 23 16.83 0.19 3.97
C ARG A 23 15.79 -0.21 5.04
N ILE A 24 14.55 0.27 4.91
CA ILE A 24 13.53 0.12 5.94
C ILE A 24 12.61 -1.07 5.67
N ILE A 25 12.13 -1.23 4.43
CA ILE A 25 11.05 -2.16 4.10
C ILE A 25 11.40 -3.21 3.04
N SER A 26 12.59 -3.18 2.42
CA SER A 26 13.02 -4.28 1.57
C SER A 26 13.70 -5.36 2.41
N ASN A 27 13.04 -6.50 2.53
CA ASN A 27 13.47 -7.56 3.44
C ASN A 27 13.16 -8.95 2.87
N LYS A 28 14.22 -9.74 2.69
CA LYS A 28 14.13 -11.14 2.23
C LYS A 28 14.12 -12.17 3.35
N LYS A 29 14.13 -11.76 4.61
CA LYS A 29 14.10 -12.67 5.76
C LYS A 29 12.76 -13.40 5.83
N ASP A 30 12.70 -14.44 6.64
CA ASP A 30 11.43 -15.08 6.96
C ASP A 30 10.52 -14.10 7.70
N LEU A 31 9.26 -14.09 7.31
CA LEU A 31 8.24 -13.21 7.86
C LEU A 31 7.38 -14.05 8.81
N ASN A 32 7.59 -13.87 10.11
CA ASN A 32 7.03 -14.75 11.13
C ASN A 32 5.71 -14.25 11.72
N ASN A 33 5.38 -12.98 11.51
CA ASN A 33 4.19 -12.35 12.09
C ASN A 33 3.67 -11.23 11.18
N SER A 34 2.53 -10.64 11.56
CA SER A 34 1.88 -9.56 10.80
C SER A 34 2.77 -8.32 10.66
N SER A 35 3.55 -7.98 11.70
CA SER A 35 4.45 -6.81 11.67
C SER A 35 5.63 -7.01 10.73
N ASP A 36 6.13 -8.23 10.57
CA ASP A 36 7.16 -8.52 9.57
C ASP A 36 6.60 -8.39 8.15
N ARG A 37 5.33 -8.79 7.95
CA ARG A 37 4.67 -8.77 6.65
C ARG A 37 4.30 -7.35 6.20
N ASP A 38 3.82 -6.50 7.09
CA ASP A 38 3.46 -5.12 6.75
C ASP A 38 4.68 -4.22 6.55
N HIS A 39 5.86 -4.65 6.99
CA HIS A 39 7.15 -4.01 6.76
C HIS A 39 8.01 -4.71 5.67
N SER A 40 7.38 -5.48 4.79
CA SER A 40 8.04 -6.11 3.64
C SER A 40 7.45 -5.63 2.32
N LEU A 41 8.22 -4.81 1.59
CA LEU A 41 7.84 -4.34 0.25
C LEU A 41 7.55 -5.51 -0.70
N GLU A 42 8.39 -6.54 -0.65
CA GLU A 42 8.23 -7.74 -1.47
C GLU A 42 6.94 -8.50 -1.13
N TYR A 43 6.56 -8.56 0.16
CA TYR A 43 5.30 -9.17 0.58
C TYR A 43 4.10 -8.37 0.09
N MET A 44 4.09 -7.07 0.36
CA MET A 44 3.00 -6.17 -0.04
C MET A 44 2.76 -6.19 -1.55
N VAL A 45 3.83 -6.09 -2.35
CA VAL A 45 3.71 -6.13 -3.81
C VAL A 45 3.22 -7.49 -4.29
N SER A 46 3.72 -8.58 -3.71
CA SER A 46 3.27 -9.93 -4.07
C SER A 46 1.79 -10.13 -3.78
N ALA A 47 1.32 -9.71 -2.59
CA ALA A 47 -0.08 -9.79 -2.21
C ALA A 47 -0.96 -8.96 -3.15
N ALA A 48 -0.57 -7.71 -3.44
CA ALA A 48 -1.29 -6.85 -4.38
C ALA A 48 -1.37 -7.43 -5.79
N LEU A 49 -0.31 -8.06 -6.28
CA LEU A 49 -0.30 -8.71 -7.60
C LEU A 49 -1.23 -9.92 -7.67
N ILE A 50 -1.30 -10.71 -6.60
CA ILE A 50 -2.12 -11.94 -6.55
C ILE A 50 -3.58 -11.61 -6.28
N PHE A 51 -3.86 -10.86 -5.22
CA PHE A 51 -5.21 -10.64 -4.68
C PHE A 51 -5.86 -9.33 -5.14
N LYS A 52 -5.10 -8.42 -5.78
CA LYS A 52 -5.56 -7.09 -6.25
C LYS A 52 -5.99 -6.13 -5.13
N GLU A 53 -5.89 -6.54 -3.90
CA GLU A 53 -6.24 -5.77 -2.71
C GLU A 53 -5.23 -6.06 -1.59
N ILE A 54 -4.99 -5.07 -0.74
CA ILE A 54 -4.26 -5.22 0.51
C ILE A 54 -5.16 -4.69 1.63
N THR A 55 -5.46 -5.54 2.60
CA THR A 55 -6.22 -5.22 3.80
C THR A 55 -5.42 -5.61 5.05
N SER A 56 -5.91 -5.27 6.23
CA SER A 56 -5.33 -5.75 7.49
C SER A 56 -5.27 -7.28 7.55
N ASP A 57 -6.27 -7.95 6.99
CA ASP A 57 -6.37 -9.41 6.96
C ASP A 57 -5.24 -10.05 6.12
N THR A 58 -4.79 -9.37 5.07
CA THR A 58 -3.66 -9.81 4.24
C THR A 58 -2.37 -10.03 5.03
N TYR A 59 -2.21 -9.35 6.15
CA TYR A 59 -1.05 -9.49 7.04
C TYR A 59 -1.25 -10.48 8.18
N SER A 60 -2.48 -10.95 8.41
CA SER A 60 -2.84 -11.90 9.47
C SER A 60 -2.06 -13.21 9.35
N ASP A 61 -1.76 -13.85 10.48
CA ASP A 61 -1.10 -15.16 10.53
C ASP A 61 -1.98 -16.26 9.93
N ASN A 62 -3.28 -16.05 9.90
CA ASN A 62 -4.25 -16.99 9.33
C ASN A 62 -4.64 -16.66 7.88
N PHE A 63 -3.94 -15.72 7.23
CA PHE A 63 -4.26 -15.38 5.84
C PHE A 63 -4.01 -16.57 4.90
N HIS A 64 -5.05 -16.97 4.20
CA HIS A 64 -5.04 -18.17 3.34
C HIS A 64 -4.04 -18.11 2.17
N GLY A 65 -3.57 -16.91 1.79
CA GLY A 65 -2.66 -16.67 0.67
C GLY A 65 -1.17 -16.60 1.05
N ILE A 66 -0.80 -16.82 2.32
CA ILE A 66 0.59 -16.62 2.80
C ILE A 66 1.61 -17.41 1.95
N ASP A 67 1.34 -18.67 1.65
CA ASP A 67 2.28 -19.52 0.91
C ASP A 67 2.46 -19.05 -0.54
N GLU A 68 1.37 -18.64 -1.20
CA GLU A 68 1.43 -18.12 -2.56
C GLU A 68 2.19 -16.79 -2.61
N VAL A 69 1.93 -15.89 -1.66
CA VAL A 69 2.66 -14.62 -1.52
C VAL A 69 4.13 -14.87 -1.26
N ASN A 70 4.47 -15.78 -0.34
CA ASN A 70 5.86 -16.14 -0.04
C ASN A 70 6.58 -16.78 -1.22
N ALA A 71 5.90 -17.53 -2.07
CA ALA A 71 6.48 -18.07 -3.29
C ALA A 71 6.77 -16.96 -4.32
N LEU A 72 5.86 -15.99 -4.47
CA LEU A 72 6.03 -14.90 -5.43
C LEU A 72 7.11 -13.90 -4.99
N ARG A 73 7.14 -13.51 -3.69
CA ARG A 73 8.11 -12.53 -3.19
C ARG A 73 9.57 -12.95 -3.40
N LYS A 74 9.85 -14.26 -3.50
CA LYS A 74 11.20 -14.79 -3.79
C LYS A 74 11.68 -14.38 -5.19
N LYS A 75 10.76 -14.09 -6.11
CA LYS A 75 11.06 -13.62 -7.47
C LYS A 75 11.25 -12.10 -7.54
N ILE A 76 10.94 -11.37 -6.46
CA ILE A 76 11.06 -9.91 -6.45
C ILE A 76 12.51 -9.53 -6.14
N LYS A 77 13.04 -8.61 -6.95
CA LYS A 77 14.30 -7.92 -6.74
C LYS A 77 14.04 -6.44 -6.59
N VAL A 78 14.42 -5.88 -5.45
CA VAL A 78 14.31 -4.43 -5.20
C VAL A 78 15.68 -3.81 -5.43
N ILE A 79 15.70 -2.73 -6.19
CA ILE A 79 16.94 -1.99 -6.52
C ILE A 79 16.75 -0.50 -6.31
N GLU A 80 17.84 0.18 -5.95
CA GLU A 80 17.83 1.63 -5.82
C GLU A 80 17.80 2.31 -7.19
N ASN A 81 16.89 3.27 -7.36
CA ASN A 81 16.97 4.28 -8.40
C ASN A 81 17.49 5.58 -7.80
N LYS A 82 18.68 6.01 -8.22
CA LYS A 82 19.35 7.20 -7.67
C LYS A 82 18.56 8.49 -7.88
N GLU A 83 17.81 8.60 -8.97
CA GLU A 83 16.94 9.74 -9.21
C GLU A 83 15.78 9.75 -8.21
N PHE A 84 15.18 8.59 -7.92
CA PHE A 84 14.12 8.48 -6.93
C PHE A 84 14.64 8.84 -5.53
N THR A 85 15.83 8.39 -5.17
CA THR A 85 16.49 8.78 -3.91
C THR A 85 16.72 10.28 -3.83
N LYS A 86 17.21 10.91 -4.91
CA LYS A 86 17.38 12.37 -4.97
C LYS A 86 16.05 13.09 -4.78
N ASN A 87 14.99 12.69 -5.50
CA ASN A 87 13.68 13.32 -5.42
C ASN A 87 12.99 13.09 -4.07
N TYR A 88 13.29 12.00 -3.37
CA TYR A 88 12.82 11.75 -2.00
C TYR A 88 13.38 12.76 -1.00
N TYR A 89 14.68 13.06 -1.08
CA TYR A 89 15.33 14.02 -0.17
C TYR A 89 15.13 15.48 -0.57
N GLU A 90 14.72 15.77 -1.78
CA GLU A 90 14.45 17.12 -2.24
C GLU A 90 13.18 17.68 -1.58
N ILE A 91 13.34 18.71 -0.74
CA ILE A 91 12.27 19.27 0.11
C ILE A 91 11.05 19.71 -0.71
N SER A 92 11.27 20.27 -1.90
CA SER A 92 10.20 20.72 -2.80
C SER A 92 9.39 19.58 -3.43
N LYS A 93 9.94 18.37 -3.48
CA LYS A 93 9.33 17.20 -4.11
C LYS A 93 8.82 16.17 -3.10
N ARG A 94 9.74 15.65 -2.26
CA ARG A 94 9.47 14.57 -1.31
C ARG A 94 8.77 13.37 -1.96
N HIS A 95 9.11 13.07 -3.21
CA HIS A 95 8.49 11.98 -3.95
C HIS A 95 8.79 10.63 -3.31
N ILE A 96 7.78 9.76 -3.27
CA ILE A 96 7.91 8.36 -2.84
C ILE A 96 7.79 7.48 -4.08
N SER A 97 8.72 7.68 -5.01
CA SER A 97 8.64 7.07 -6.34
C SER A 97 8.95 5.58 -6.29
N ASN A 98 8.15 4.82 -7.00
CA ASN A 98 8.36 3.40 -7.26
C ASN A 98 8.09 3.10 -8.74
N GLU A 99 8.84 2.16 -9.30
CA GLU A 99 8.63 1.64 -10.64
C GLU A 99 8.71 0.11 -10.59
N ILE A 100 7.77 -0.58 -11.25
CA ILE A 100 7.73 -2.04 -11.32
C ILE A 100 7.72 -2.51 -12.76
N TYR A 101 8.46 -3.59 -13.04
CA TYR A 101 8.42 -4.29 -14.31
C TYR A 101 8.80 -5.77 -14.16
N PHE A 102 8.42 -6.56 -15.15
CA PHE A 102 8.68 -8.00 -15.18
C PHE A 102 9.77 -8.33 -16.17
N LYS A 103 10.66 -9.22 -15.79
CA LYS A 103 11.60 -9.90 -16.67
C LYS A 103 11.07 -11.29 -16.96
N TYR A 104 10.84 -11.60 -18.22
CA TYR A 104 10.35 -12.89 -18.65
C TYR A 104 11.49 -13.91 -18.84
N LYS A 105 11.15 -15.20 -18.94
CA LYS A 105 12.12 -16.28 -19.12
C LYS A 105 12.91 -16.18 -20.42
N ASP A 106 12.32 -15.61 -21.45
CA ASP A 106 12.99 -15.33 -22.73
C ASP A 106 13.93 -14.13 -22.68
N GLY A 107 14.05 -13.46 -21.54
CA GLY A 107 14.87 -12.28 -21.32
C GLY A 107 14.22 -10.95 -21.68
N SER A 108 13.01 -10.94 -22.25
CA SER A 108 12.28 -9.72 -22.55
C SER A 108 11.79 -9.03 -21.25
N LEU A 109 11.47 -7.74 -21.35
CA LEU A 109 10.94 -6.94 -20.26
C LEU A 109 9.50 -6.52 -20.57
N SER A 110 8.65 -6.44 -19.54
CA SER A 110 7.35 -5.80 -19.65
C SER A 110 7.46 -4.28 -19.80
N ILE A 111 6.34 -3.62 -20.07
CA ILE A 111 6.20 -2.18 -19.84
C ILE A 111 6.49 -1.87 -18.37
N LYS A 112 7.14 -0.75 -18.11
CA LYS A 112 7.39 -0.25 -16.77
C LYS A 112 6.20 0.58 -16.29
N GLU A 113 5.74 0.28 -15.09
CA GLU A 113 4.68 1.04 -14.41
C GLU A 113 5.32 1.86 -13.30
N LYS A 114 5.21 3.18 -13.40
CA LYS A 114 5.82 4.13 -12.46
C LYS A 114 4.75 4.92 -11.70
N VAL A 115 4.93 5.04 -10.40
CA VAL A 115 4.19 5.96 -9.53
C VAL A 115 5.18 6.88 -8.85
N GLU A 116 5.10 8.18 -9.09
CA GLU A 116 6.00 9.17 -8.44
C GLU A 116 5.54 9.52 -7.04
N THR A 117 4.24 9.70 -6.87
CA THR A 117 3.62 10.02 -5.58
C THR A 117 2.40 9.14 -5.37
N PRO A 118 2.30 8.42 -4.24
CA PRO A 118 1.10 7.64 -3.92
C PRO A 118 -0.10 8.58 -3.70
N ILE A 119 -1.32 8.04 -3.79
CA ILE A 119 -2.56 8.82 -3.58
C ILE A 119 -2.57 9.55 -2.24
N GLY A 120 -1.98 8.99 -1.17
CA GLY A 120 -1.88 9.64 0.14
C GLY A 120 -0.86 10.79 0.23
N HIS A 121 -0.09 11.06 -0.82
CA HIS A 121 0.91 12.13 -0.82
C HIS A 121 0.25 13.51 -0.77
N PRO A 122 0.82 14.52 -0.05
CA PRO A 122 0.25 15.87 0.05
C PRO A 122 -0.11 16.50 -1.31
N ASN A 123 0.69 16.27 -2.34
CA ASN A 123 0.45 16.79 -3.70
C ASN A 123 -0.78 16.16 -4.39
N ARG A 124 -1.34 15.07 -3.84
CA ARG A 124 -2.51 14.35 -4.37
C ARG A 124 -3.66 14.28 -3.37
N ARG A 125 -3.66 15.17 -2.37
CA ARG A 125 -4.64 15.14 -1.26
C ARG A 125 -6.09 15.14 -1.75
N ASN A 126 -6.41 16.00 -2.72
CA ASN A 126 -7.79 16.09 -3.26
C ASN A 126 -8.22 14.79 -3.97
N GLU A 127 -7.29 14.11 -4.61
CA GLU A 127 -7.57 12.80 -5.22
C GLU A 127 -7.77 11.72 -4.15
N ALA A 128 -7.13 11.86 -2.99
CA ALA A 128 -7.16 10.87 -1.91
C ALA A 128 -8.49 10.82 -1.16
N VAL A 129 -9.19 11.95 -1.03
CA VAL A 129 -10.39 12.07 -0.18
C VAL A 129 -11.47 11.02 -0.49
N PRO A 130 -11.87 10.77 -1.74
CA PRO A 130 -12.88 9.74 -2.04
C PRO A 130 -12.45 8.33 -1.61
N PHE A 131 -11.18 7.97 -1.83
CA PHE A 131 -10.64 6.66 -1.44
C PHE A 131 -10.52 6.50 0.08
N LEU A 132 -10.19 7.60 0.77
CA LEU A 132 -10.14 7.61 2.23
C LEU A 132 -11.54 7.45 2.83
N LYS A 133 -12.56 8.09 2.23
CA LYS A 133 -13.96 7.92 2.64
C LYS A 133 -14.41 6.47 2.47
N GLU A 134 -14.18 5.88 1.30
CA GLU A 134 -14.53 4.48 1.03
C GLU A 134 -13.85 3.54 2.04
N LYS A 135 -12.56 3.72 2.28
CA LYS A 135 -11.80 2.94 3.25
C LYS A 135 -12.34 3.14 4.68
N PHE A 136 -12.67 4.37 5.06
CA PHE A 136 -13.23 4.67 6.37
C PHE A 136 -14.57 3.95 6.57
N VAL A 137 -15.51 4.08 5.63
CA VAL A 137 -16.84 3.44 5.71
C VAL A 137 -16.69 1.91 5.75
N LYS A 138 -15.83 1.33 4.91
CA LYS A 138 -15.55 -0.12 4.90
C LYS A 138 -15.02 -0.61 6.25
N ASN A 139 -14.11 0.13 6.88
CA ASN A 139 -13.53 -0.23 8.17
C ASN A 139 -14.49 0.00 9.34
N ALA A 140 -15.40 0.96 9.23
CA ALA A 140 -16.42 1.25 10.25
C ALA A 140 -17.58 0.24 10.22
N PHE A 141 -17.82 -0.42 9.10
CA PHE A 141 -18.98 -1.31 8.87
C PHE A 141 -19.22 -2.38 9.96
N PRO A 142 -18.20 -3.00 10.60
CA PRO A 142 -18.43 -3.94 11.70
C PRO A 142 -19.05 -3.31 12.96
N TYR A 143 -18.96 -1.98 13.09
CA TYR A 143 -19.31 -1.24 14.30
C TYR A 143 -20.44 -0.24 14.08
N LEU A 144 -20.56 0.34 12.89
CA LEU A 144 -21.50 1.38 12.53
C LEU A 144 -22.31 0.98 11.30
N LYS A 145 -23.57 1.43 11.21
CA LYS A 145 -24.31 1.37 9.96
C LYS A 145 -23.69 2.31 8.93
N GLU A 146 -23.90 2.04 7.66
CA GLU A 146 -23.32 2.83 6.56
C GLU A 146 -23.71 4.32 6.66
N GLU A 147 -24.93 4.64 7.03
CA GLU A 147 -25.39 6.01 7.21
C GLU A 147 -24.66 6.71 8.36
N GLU A 148 -24.48 6.02 9.48
CA GLU A 148 -23.75 6.54 10.65
C GLU A 148 -22.29 6.77 10.33
N ALA A 149 -21.67 5.84 9.61
CA ALA A 149 -20.28 5.98 9.16
C ALA A 149 -20.10 7.16 8.19
N ASN A 150 -21.04 7.35 7.24
CA ASN A 150 -21.01 8.50 6.34
C ASN A 150 -21.19 9.83 7.09
N ASN A 151 -22.14 9.90 8.03
CA ASN A 151 -22.36 11.10 8.84
C ASN A 151 -21.13 11.42 9.70
N LEU A 152 -20.53 10.40 10.31
CA LEU A 152 -19.29 10.57 11.09
C LEU A 152 -18.15 11.11 10.22
N TRP A 153 -18.00 10.58 8.99
CA TRP A 153 -17.00 11.08 8.04
C TRP A 153 -17.17 12.57 7.73
N GLU A 154 -18.41 13.01 7.43
CA GLU A 154 -18.68 14.42 7.12
C GLU A 154 -18.42 15.32 8.33
N ASN A 155 -18.76 14.85 9.53
CA ASN A 155 -18.49 15.60 10.77
C ASN A 155 -16.98 15.74 11.01
N ILE A 156 -16.20 14.66 10.84
CA ILE A 156 -14.73 14.69 10.99
C ILE A 156 -14.08 15.71 10.04
N LEU A 157 -14.58 15.83 8.81
CA LEU A 157 -14.04 16.79 7.85
C LEU A 157 -14.35 18.27 8.20
N GLN A 158 -15.36 18.50 9.02
CA GLN A 158 -15.78 19.85 9.44
C GLN A 158 -15.15 20.28 10.78
N ILE A 159 -14.45 19.37 11.47
CA ILE A 159 -13.78 19.70 12.73
C ILE A 159 -12.69 20.71 12.45
N ASP A 160 -12.92 21.92 12.94
CA ASP A 160 -11.83 22.88 13.15
C ASP A 160 -11.01 22.44 14.38
N ILE A 161 -9.68 22.65 14.33
CA ILE A 161 -8.74 22.35 15.45
C ILE A 161 -9.19 23.00 16.77
N GLN A 162 -10.08 24.01 16.70
CA GLN A 162 -10.64 24.72 17.84
C GLN A 162 -12.03 24.22 18.25
N SER A 163 -12.68 23.34 17.51
CA SER A 163 -13.98 22.78 17.88
C SER A 163 -13.82 21.69 18.94
N GLU A 164 -14.74 21.65 19.88
CA GLU A 164 -14.72 20.74 21.03
C GLU A 164 -14.69 19.27 20.58
N PHE A 165 -13.60 18.59 20.88
CA PHE A 165 -13.39 17.15 20.61
C PHE A 165 -14.39 16.25 21.36
N GLU A 166 -15.11 16.81 22.35
CA GLU A 166 -16.06 16.11 23.18
C GLU A 166 -17.24 15.52 22.40
N GLU A 167 -17.70 16.18 21.34
CA GLU A 167 -18.85 15.73 20.55
C GLU A 167 -18.51 14.45 19.75
N LEU A 168 -17.28 14.33 19.29
CA LEU A 168 -16.75 13.11 18.64
C LEU A 168 -16.62 11.93 19.61
N LEU A 169 -16.13 12.19 20.81
CA LEU A 169 -16.00 11.16 21.85
C LEU A 169 -17.37 10.63 22.29
N ASN A 170 -18.41 11.46 22.29
CA ASN A 170 -19.77 11.06 22.63
C ASN A 170 -20.39 10.12 21.57
N ILE A 171 -20.05 10.31 20.28
CA ILE A 171 -20.50 9.41 19.19
C ILE A 171 -19.86 8.02 19.34
N LEU A 172 -18.60 7.96 19.79
CA LEU A 172 -17.83 6.72 19.94
C LEU A 172 -18.12 5.98 21.26
N ASN A 173 -18.73 6.65 22.23
CA ASN A 173 -19.02 6.09 23.58
C ASN A 173 -20.49 5.72 23.78
N ASN A 174 -21.36 5.92 22.81
CA ASN A 174 -22.78 5.52 22.87
C ASN A 174 -22.97 4.07 22.40
N ASP A 175 -22.42 3.12 23.17
CA ASP A 175 -22.79 1.71 23.23
C ASP A 175 -23.58 1.40 24.51
#